data_39879b4f7807aca3e53ee48dc65ade34
#
_entry.id   39879b4f7807aca3e53ee48dc65ade34
#
_cell.length_a   1.000
_cell.length_b   1.000
_cell.length_c   1.000
_cell.angle_alpha   90.00
_cell.angle_beta   90.00
_cell.angle_gamma   90.00
#
_symmetry.space_group_name_H-M   'P 1'
#
loop_
_entity.id
_entity.type
_entity.pdbx_description
1 polymer ?
#
loop_
_entity_poly.entity_id
_entity_poly.type
_entity_poly.pdbx_seq_one_letter_code
_entity_poly.pdbx_strand_id
1 'polypeptide(L)'
;MSTAAATLNQASHTDTLTASIDLLGRIGLAAIFALAGINKIQYFDGNAQYMASAGLPEFLLPAVIIFELVGAIFILMGFQLRTTAIALAGFSVVTAFMFHYNLADQIQFIMFFKNIAIAGGFLVLAAHGAGRFSVDARH
;
A
#
# COMPACT_ATOMS: atom_id res chain seq x y z
N MET A 1 -37.47 -11.22 23.02
CA MET A 1 -36.33 -11.97 22.47
C MET A 1 -35.99 -11.57 21.01
N SER A 2 -36.98 -11.20 20.22
CA SER A 2 -36.74 -10.91 18.77
C SER A 2 -35.89 -9.68 18.50
N THR A 3 -36.04 -8.59 19.25
CA THR A 3 -35.39 -7.31 18.99
C THR A 3 -33.88 -7.36 19.27
N ALA A 4 -33.48 -7.96 20.39
CA ALA A 4 -32.06 -8.10 20.72
C ALA A 4 -31.33 -9.03 19.75
N ALA A 5 -31.94 -10.14 19.37
CA ALA A 5 -31.37 -11.08 18.40
C ALA A 5 -31.23 -10.43 17.00
N ALA A 6 -32.23 -9.64 16.58
CA ALA A 6 -32.16 -8.90 15.31
C ALA A 6 -31.06 -7.85 15.33
N THR A 7 -30.88 -7.12 16.43
CA THR A 7 -29.83 -6.11 16.59
C THR A 7 -28.44 -6.75 16.56
N LEU A 8 -28.26 -7.87 17.26
CA LEU A 8 -26.99 -8.61 17.25
C LEU A 8 -26.66 -9.15 15.86
N ASN A 9 -27.66 -9.65 15.15
CA ASN A 9 -27.49 -10.15 13.78
C ASN A 9 -27.09 -9.03 12.80
N GLN A 10 -27.75 -7.87 12.90
CA GLN A 10 -27.39 -6.70 12.10
C GLN A 10 -25.97 -6.21 12.39
N ALA A 11 -25.59 -6.12 13.68
CA ALA A 11 -24.24 -5.72 14.06
C ALA A 11 -23.19 -6.69 13.51
N SER A 12 -23.47 -8.00 13.55
CA SER A 12 -22.59 -9.03 12.99
C SER A 12 -22.44 -8.90 11.48
N HIS A 13 -23.51 -8.65 10.75
CA HIS A 13 -23.47 -8.46 9.29
C HIS A 13 -22.69 -7.19 8.90
N THR A 14 -22.92 -6.09 9.60
CA THR A 14 -22.21 -4.83 9.36
C THR A 14 -20.72 -4.99 9.62
N ASP A 15 -20.34 -5.68 10.69
CA ASP A 15 -18.96 -5.94 11.05
C ASP A 15 -18.26 -6.82 9.99
N THR A 16 -18.92 -7.86 9.50
CA THR A 16 -18.41 -8.71 8.42
C THR A 16 -18.25 -7.92 7.11
N LEU A 17 -19.21 -7.06 6.77
CA LEU A 17 -19.12 -6.21 5.60
C LEU A 17 -17.94 -5.24 5.69
N THR A 18 -17.77 -4.58 6.83
CA THR A 18 -16.64 -3.68 7.08
C THR A 18 -15.31 -4.40 6.98
N ALA A 19 -15.20 -5.59 7.56
CA ALA A 19 -13.99 -6.42 7.50
C ALA A 19 -13.67 -6.85 6.06
N SER A 20 -14.69 -7.16 5.26
CA SER A 20 -14.51 -7.53 3.84
C SER A 20 -14.06 -6.34 3.00
N ILE A 21 -14.63 -5.16 3.21
CA ILE A 21 -14.24 -3.92 2.53
C ILE A 21 -12.79 -3.56 2.88
N ASP A 22 -12.42 -3.65 4.16
CA ASP A 22 -11.04 -3.43 4.62
C ASP A 22 -10.07 -4.38 3.91
N LEU A 23 -10.38 -5.66 3.87
CA LEU A 23 -9.53 -6.65 3.20
C LEU A 23 -9.39 -6.36 1.71
N LEU A 24 -10.47 -6.04 1.01
CA LEU A 24 -10.43 -5.66 -0.41
C LEU A 24 -9.59 -4.41 -0.64
N GLY A 25 -9.71 -3.41 0.21
CA GLY A 25 -8.88 -2.20 0.16
C GLY A 25 -7.40 -2.52 0.34
N ARG A 26 -7.07 -3.38 1.28
CA ARG A 26 -5.68 -3.83 1.51
C ARG A 26 -5.13 -4.61 0.31
N ILE A 27 -5.93 -5.48 -0.28
CA ILE A 27 -5.54 -6.20 -1.50
C ILE A 27 -5.21 -5.21 -2.62
N GLY A 28 -6.05 -4.20 -2.84
CA GLY A 28 -5.82 -3.19 -3.87
C GLY A 28 -4.53 -2.38 -3.64
N LEU A 29 -4.31 -1.90 -2.42
CA LEU A 29 -3.10 -1.15 -2.08
C LEU A 29 -1.84 -2.01 -2.13
N ALA A 30 -1.92 -3.25 -1.66
CA ALA A 30 -0.78 -4.17 -1.69
C ALA A 30 -0.41 -4.59 -3.11
N ALA A 31 -1.40 -4.74 -3.99
CA ALA A 31 -1.19 -5.21 -5.36
C ALA A 31 -0.21 -4.32 -6.13
N ILE A 32 -0.31 -2.99 -6.00
CA ILE A 32 0.58 -2.08 -6.74
C ILE A 32 2.05 -2.27 -6.31
N PHE A 33 2.30 -2.49 -5.02
CA PHE A 33 3.66 -2.71 -4.50
C PHE A 33 4.18 -4.11 -4.84
N ALA A 34 3.34 -5.14 -4.77
CA ALA A 34 3.70 -6.49 -5.19
C ALA A 34 4.09 -6.51 -6.67
N LEU A 35 3.27 -5.91 -7.53
CA LEU A 35 3.54 -5.84 -8.96
C LEU A 35 4.76 -4.98 -9.27
N ALA A 36 4.96 -3.87 -8.56
CA ALA A 36 6.12 -3.01 -8.72
C ALA A 36 7.41 -3.73 -8.34
N GLY A 37 7.41 -4.46 -7.24
CA GLY A 37 8.57 -5.27 -6.80
C GLY A 37 8.89 -6.38 -7.80
N ILE A 38 7.89 -7.10 -8.27
CA ILE A 38 8.05 -8.15 -9.30
C ILE A 38 8.61 -7.56 -10.60
N ASN A 39 8.06 -6.43 -11.04
CA ASN A 39 8.55 -5.73 -12.23
C ASN A 39 10.02 -5.36 -12.11
N LYS A 40 10.44 -4.87 -10.94
CA LYS A 40 11.83 -4.51 -10.70
C LYS A 40 12.77 -5.71 -10.72
N ILE A 41 12.29 -6.88 -10.35
CA ILE A 41 13.06 -8.13 -10.48
C ILE A 41 13.18 -8.51 -11.95
N GLN A 42 12.09 -8.47 -12.71
CA GLN A 42 12.04 -8.88 -14.11
C GLN A 42 12.86 -7.95 -15.03
N TYR A 43 12.82 -6.66 -14.74
CA TYR A 43 13.51 -5.61 -15.52
C TYR A 43 14.55 -4.88 -14.65
N PHE A 44 15.37 -5.66 -13.98
CA PHE A 44 16.32 -5.14 -12.97
C PHE A 44 17.23 -4.06 -13.55
N ASP A 45 17.90 -4.34 -14.66
CA ASP A 45 18.88 -3.41 -15.26
C ASP A 45 18.21 -2.11 -15.70
N GLY A 46 17.03 -2.17 -16.31
CA GLY A 46 16.27 -0.99 -16.72
C GLY A 46 15.83 -0.14 -15.53
N ASN A 47 15.40 -0.78 -14.45
CA ASN A 47 15.02 -0.07 -13.22
C ASN A 47 16.25 0.52 -12.51
N ALA A 48 17.39 -0.16 -12.53
CA ALA A 48 18.65 0.36 -11.99
C ALA A 48 19.09 1.62 -12.74
N GLN A 49 19.03 1.61 -14.07
CA GLN A 49 19.34 2.78 -14.91
C GLN A 49 18.37 3.93 -14.66
N TYR A 50 17.08 3.63 -14.49
CA TYR A 50 16.08 4.65 -14.18
C TYR A 50 16.34 5.29 -12.82
N MET A 51 16.71 4.49 -11.84
CA MET A 51 17.09 4.98 -10.51
C MET A 51 18.33 5.88 -10.59
N ALA A 52 19.35 5.46 -11.33
CA ALA A 52 20.56 6.25 -11.55
C ALA A 52 20.25 7.59 -12.25
N SER A 53 19.32 7.61 -13.19
CA SER A 53 18.89 8.84 -13.87
C SER A 53 18.25 9.85 -12.92
N ALA A 54 17.69 9.40 -11.82
CA ALA A 54 17.13 10.25 -10.76
C ALA A 54 18.18 10.62 -9.69
N GLY A 55 19.44 10.26 -9.89
CA GLY A 55 20.53 10.58 -8.97
C GLY A 55 20.67 9.62 -7.80
N LEU A 56 20.05 8.45 -7.86
CA LEU A 56 20.12 7.44 -6.81
C LEU A 56 21.13 6.34 -7.16
N PRO A 57 21.91 5.85 -6.18
CA PRO A 57 22.80 4.71 -6.41
C PRO A 57 22.04 3.45 -6.80
N GLU A 58 22.49 2.76 -7.82
CA GLU A 58 21.87 1.53 -8.32
C GLU A 58 21.84 0.40 -7.27
N PHE A 59 22.79 0.39 -6.35
CA PHE A 59 22.86 -0.63 -5.30
C PHE A 59 21.67 -0.57 -4.32
N LEU A 60 20.90 0.52 -4.31
CA LEU A 60 19.69 0.62 -3.50
C LEU A 60 18.52 -0.19 -4.07
N LEU A 61 18.58 -0.59 -5.34
CA LEU A 61 17.46 -1.28 -5.99
C LEU A 61 17.06 -2.59 -5.28
N PRO A 62 17.98 -3.49 -4.89
CA PRO A 62 17.58 -4.67 -4.13
C PRO A 62 16.87 -4.36 -2.82
N ALA A 63 17.30 -3.32 -2.10
CA ALA A 63 16.63 -2.88 -0.87
C ALA A 63 15.20 -2.36 -1.16
N VAL A 64 15.01 -1.62 -2.24
CA VAL A 64 13.70 -1.14 -2.67
C VAL A 64 12.77 -2.30 -3.01
N ILE A 65 13.27 -3.30 -3.74
CA ILE A 65 12.51 -4.51 -4.09
C ILE A 65 12.04 -5.23 -2.82
N ILE A 66 12.94 -5.46 -1.88
CA ILE A 66 12.61 -6.12 -0.61
C ILE A 66 11.57 -5.31 0.16
N PHE A 67 11.74 -4.00 0.26
CA PHE A 67 10.82 -3.10 0.94
C PHE A 67 9.41 -3.17 0.32
N GLU A 68 9.31 -3.12 -1.00
CA GLU A 68 8.04 -3.17 -1.71
C GLU A 68 7.34 -4.52 -1.53
N LEU A 69 8.07 -5.63 -1.69
CA LEU A 69 7.48 -6.97 -1.59
C LEU A 69 7.09 -7.32 -0.15
N VAL A 70 7.95 -7.05 0.81
CA VAL A 70 7.66 -7.31 2.23
C VAL A 70 6.52 -6.40 2.69
N GLY A 71 6.55 -5.14 2.31
CA GLY A 71 5.46 -4.20 2.61
C GLY A 71 4.11 -4.68 2.07
N ALA A 72 4.09 -5.15 0.83
CA ALA A 72 2.88 -5.71 0.21
C ALA A 72 2.35 -6.92 1.01
N ILE A 73 3.22 -7.83 1.39
CA ILE A 73 2.85 -9.01 2.18
C ILE A 73 2.28 -8.60 3.54
N PHE A 74 2.91 -7.66 4.23
CA PHE A 74 2.46 -7.18 5.54
C PHE A 74 1.09 -6.52 5.45
N ILE A 75 0.83 -5.73 4.42
CA ILE A 75 -0.48 -5.12 4.20
C ILE A 75 -1.54 -6.18 3.90
N LEU A 76 -1.24 -7.17 3.06
CA LEU A 76 -2.16 -8.28 2.76
C LEU A 76 -2.54 -9.06 4.03
N MET A 77 -1.54 -9.41 4.83
CA MET A 77 -1.74 -10.15 6.08
C MET A 77 -2.38 -9.30 7.17
N GLY A 78 -2.26 -7.98 7.08
CA GLY A 78 -2.60 -7.09 8.18
C GLY A 78 -1.68 -7.25 9.37
N PHE A 79 -0.39 -7.47 9.11
CA PHE A 79 0.65 -7.59 10.13
C PHE A 79 1.43 -6.30 10.24
N GLN A 80 1.58 -5.77 11.47
CA GLN A 80 2.22 -4.48 11.71
C GLN A 80 1.66 -3.41 10.76
N LEU A 81 0.33 -3.42 10.61
CA LEU A 81 -0.35 -2.70 9.53
C LEU A 81 -0.11 -1.20 9.59
N ARG A 82 -0.26 -0.58 10.76
CA ARG A 82 -0.14 0.88 10.89
C ARG A 82 1.27 1.36 10.56
N THR A 83 2.27 0.70 11.09
CA THR A 83 3.68 1.01 10.82
C THR A 83 4.03 0.84 9.35
N THR A 84 3.63 -0.29 8.78
CA THR A 84 3.87 -0.60 7.36
C THR A 84 3.15 0.40 6.44
N ALA A 85 1.90 0.73 6.75
CA ALA A 85 1.13 1.68 5.97
C ALA A 85 1.76 3.09 5.99
N ILE A 86 2.23 3.55 7.13
CA ILE A 86 2.94 4.83 7.24
C ILE A 86 4.23 4.80 6.42
N ALA A 87 5.00 3.71 6.51
CA ALA A 87 6.25 3.57 5.75
C ALA A 87 6.00 3.58 4.23
N LEU A 88 4.98 2.85 3.76
CA LEU A 88 4.61 2.84 2.34
C LEU A 88 4.03 4.17 1.88
N ALA A 89 3.29 4.88 2.73
CA ALA A 89 2.82 6.23 2.43
C ALA A 89 3.99 7.19 2.23
N GLY A 90 4.95 7.20 3.14
CA GLY A 90 6.16 8.01 3.04
C GLY A 90 6.97 7.68 1.80
N PHE A 91 7.16 6.41 1.50
CA PHE A 91 7.84 5.94 0.30
C PHE A 91 7.12 6.44 -0.97
N SER A 92 5.80 6.37 -1.02
CA SER A 92 5.02 6.84 -2.17
C SER A 92 5.16 8.35 -2.40
N VAL A 93 5.18 9.15 -1.33
CA VAL A 93 5.41 10.59 -1.42
C VAL A 93 6.82 10.89 -1.92
N VAL A 94 7.83 10.25 -1.34
CA VAL A 94 9.23 10.44 -1.73
C VAL A 94 9.43 10.08 -3.21
N THR A 95 8.91 8.95 -3.65
CA THR A 95 9.05 8.53 -5.06
C THR A 95 8.28 9.45 -6.01
N ALA A 96 7.15 10.01 -5.60
CA ALA A 96 6.43 11.00 -6.39
C ALA A 96 7.34 12.21 -6.71
N PHE A 97 8.00 12.76 -5.71
CA PHE A 97 8.89 13.91 -5.90
C PHE A 97 10.17 13.55 -6.63
N MET A 98 10.73 12.37 -6.42
CA MET A 98 11.99 11.97 -7.03
C MET A 98 11.85 11.58 -8.51
N PHE A 99 10.79 10.88 -8.88
CA PHE A 99 10.65 10.27 -10.20
C PHE A 99 9.59 10.91 -11.07
N HIS A 100 8.63 11.63 -10.50
CA HIS A 100 7.45 12.11 -11.22
C HIS A 100 7.21 13.62 -11.07
N TYR A 101 8.20 14.36 -10.58
CA TYR A 101 8.03 15.80 -10.34
C TYR A 101 8.33 16.62 -11.61
N ASN A 102 7.59 16.33 -12.67
CA ASN A 102 7.54 17.14 -13.88
C ASN A 102 6.06 17.35 -14.24
N LEU A 103 5.42 18.32 -13.60
CA LEU A 103 3.97 18.53 -13.70
C LEU A 103 3.55 19.13 -15.07
N ALA A 104 4.49 19.57 -15.90
CA ALA A 104 4.21 20.00 -17.26
C ALA A 104 3.98 18.83 -18.22
N ASP A 105 4.54 17.65 -17.92
CA ASP A 105 4.30 16.42 -18.67
C ASP A 105 3.04 15.75 -18.16
N GLN A 106 2.09 15.43 -19.05
CA GLN A 106 0.79 14.89 -18.67
C GLN A 106 0.89 13.51 -17.97
N ILE A 107 1.78 12.65 -18.45
CA ILE A 107 1.97 11.32 -17.86
C ILE A 107 2.60 11.45 -16.47
N GLN A 108 3.63 12.27 -16.33
CA GLN A 108 4.30 12.51 -15.06
C GLN A 108 3.38 13.18 -14.04
N PHE A 109 2.53 14.11 -14.49
CA PHE A 109 1.51 14.72 -13.65
C PHE A 109 0.58 13.67 -13.03
N ILE A 110 0.05 12.77 -13.85
CA ILE A 110 -0.83 11.69 -13.37
C ILE A 110 -0.09 10.73 -12.45
N MET A 111 1.14 10.36 -12.80
CA MET A 111 1.96 9.46 -11.97
C MET A 111 2.28 10.07 -10.60
N PHE A 112 2.57 11.38 -10.56
CA PHE A 112 2.79 12.10 -9.32
C PHE A 112 1.56 12.03 -8.42
N PHE A 113 0.41 12.44 -8.92
CA PHE A 113 -0.82 12.46 -8.13
C PHE A 113 -1.35 11.06 -7.82
N LYS A 114 -1.07 10.07 -8.66
CA LYS A 114 -1.35 8.66 -8.34
C LYS A 114 -0.57 8.22 -7.10
N ASN A 115 0.70 8.55 -6.99
CA ASN A 115 1.51 8.24 -5.81
C ASN A 115 1.02 8.99 -4.56
N ILE A 116 0.59 10.24 -4.72
CA ILE A 116 -0.02 11.00 -3.61
C ILE A 116 -1.34 10.34 -3.18
N ALA A 117 -2.18 9.90 -4.11
CA ALA A 117 -3.42 9.20 -3.80
C ALA A 117 -3.17 7.87 -3.08
N ILE A 118 -2.16 7.11 -3.51
CA ILE A 118 -1.74 5.87 -2.85
C ILE A 118 -1.30 6.16 -1.41
N ALA A 119 -0.49 7.19 -1.21
CA ALA A 119 -0.07 7.63 0.12
C ALA A 119 -1.28 8.00 0.99
N GLY A 120 -2.24 8.71 0.43
CA GLY A 120 -3.50 9.04 1.12
C GLY A 120 -4.26 7.79 1.56
N GLY A 121 -4.36 6.80 0.68
CA GLY A 121 -4.99 5.50 1.00
C GLY A 121 -4.29 4.79 2.16
N PHE A 122 -2.96 4.75 2.16
CA PHE A 122 -2.20 4.17 3.27
C PHE A 122 -2.34 4.95 4.58
N LEU A 123 -2.43 6.28 4.51
CA LEU A 123 -2.65 7.09 5.72
C LEU A 123 -4.03 6.82 6.33
N VAL A 124 -5.06 6.71 5.51
CA VAL A 124 -6.41 6.31 5.96
C VAL A 124 -6.36 4.92 6.60
N LEU A 125 -5.69 3.98 5.96
CA LEU A 125 -5.51 2.62 6.48
C LEU A 125 -4.77 2.63 7.82
N ALA A 126 -3.71 3.43 7.96
CA ALA A 126 -2.96 3.57 9.21
C ALA A 126 -3.83 4.17 10.33
N ALA A 127 -4.71 5.12 10.01
CA ALA A 127 -5.60 5.75 10.98
C ALA A 127 -6.62 4.76 11.53
N HIS A 128 -7.20 3.92 10.67
CA HIS A 128 -8.20 2.91 11.07
C HIS A 128 -7.58 1.66 11.69
N GLY A 129 -6.37 1.30 11.31
CA GLY A 129 -5.69 0.09 11.75
C GLY A 129 -6.20 -1.17 11.03
N ALA A 130 -5.77 -2.33 11.53
CA ALA A 130 -6.12 -3.61 10.93
C ALA A 130 -7.58 -3.98 11.21
N GLY A 131 -8.28 -4.43 10.17
CA GLY A 131 -9.62 -4.97 10.31
C GLY A 131 -9.63 -6.38 10.89
N ARG A 132 -10.83 -6.96 11.03
CA ARG A 132 -11.02 -8.30 11.62
C ARG A 132 -10.27 -9.40 10.86
N PHE A 133 -10.18 -9.29 9.54
CA PHE A 133 -9.48 -10.26 8.71
C PHE A 133 -8.00 -9.89 8.57
N SER A 134 -7.27 -9.96 9.68
CA SER A 134 -5.86 -9.58 9.75
C SER A 134 -5.14 -10.32 10.85
N VAL A 135 -3.81 -10.42 10.74
CA VAL A 135 -2.96 -11.01 11.78
C VAL A 135 -2.97 -10.13 13.04
N ASP A 136 -2.94 -8.80 12.89
CA ASP A 136 -2.95 -7.86 14.03
C ASP A 136 -4.21 -8.00 14.89
N ALA A 137 -5.34 -8.37 14.30
CA ALA A 137 -6.60 -8.53 15.03
C ALA A 137 -6.61 -9.77 15.95
N ARG A 138 -5.61 -10.66 15.81
CA ARG A 138 -5.51 -11.91 16.58
C ARG A 138 -4.57 -11.81 17.78
N HIS A 139 -3.92 -10.67 17.99
CA HIS A 139 -2.93 -10.43 19.05
C HIS A 139 -3.27 -9.23 19.92
#